data_28082ec6073d5d85750ca371aea9b590
#
_entry.id   28082ec6073d5d85750ca371aea9b590
#
_cell.length_a   1.000
_cell.length_b   1.000
_cell.length_c   1.000
_cell.angle_alpha   90.00
_cell.angle_beta   90.00
_cell.angle_gamma   90.00
#
_symmetry.space_group_name_H-M   'P 1'
#
loop_
_entity.id
_entity.type
_entity.pdbx_description
1 polymer ?
#
loop_
_entity_poly.entity_id
_entity_poly.type
_entity_poly.pdbx_seq_one_letter_code
_entity_poly.pdbx_strand_id
1 'polypeptide(L)'
;MKIKDEFLIRAMRDFFQIYLPKQKCYSKNTVDSYRYAINLFIDYMQEKQSVTLLSMGTDDINRDTVSGFLEWLSDSRKNSPGTCNQRLMALKSFAGYLGL
;
A
#
# COMPACT_ATOMS: atom_id res chain seq x y z
N MET A 1 8.14 15.58 -15.30
CA MET A 1 8.34 15.11 -13.92
C MET A 1 8.82 13.67 -13.92
N LYS A 2 9.89 13.37 -13.22
CA LYS A 2 10.49 12.04 -13.23
C LYS A 2 9.93 11.15 -12.14
N ILE A 3 9.55 9.93 -12.52
CA ILE A 3 9.19 8.89 -11.57
C ILE A 3 10.50 8.26 -11.08
N LYS A 4 10.70 8.22 -9.76
CA LYS A 4 11.92 7.65 -9.17
C LYS A 4 12.02 6.14 -9.44
N ASP A 5 10.91 5.42 -9.32
CA ASP A 5 10.89 3.96 -9.42
C ASP A 5 9.74 3.52 -10.35
N GLU A 6 10.05 3.38 -11.63
CA GLU A 6 9.05 2.94 -12.61
C GLU A 6 8.59 1.50 -12.36
N PHE A 7 9.46 0.65 -11.81
CA PHE A 7 9.11 -0.72 -11.46
C PHE A 7 7.98 -0.73 -10.42
N LEU A 8 8.08 0.11 -9.39
CA LEU A 8 7.07 0.19 -8.35
C LEU A 8 5.70 0.60 -8.93
N ILE A 9 5.71 1.61 -9.78
CA ILE A 9 4.47 2.11 -10.41
C ILE A 9 3.82 1.05 -11.28
N ARG A 10 4.61 0.38 -12.10
CA ARG A 10 4.12 -0.70 -12.97
C ARG A 10 3.61 -1.89 -12.13
N ALA A 11 4.36 -2.27 -11.11
CA ALA A 11 3.98 -3.37 -10.24
C ALA A 11 2.66 -3.06 -9.51
N MET A 12 2.49 -1.82 -9.07
CA MET A 12 1.25 -1.39 -8.41
C MET A 12 0.05 -1.52 -9.36
N ARG A 13 0.20 -1.06 -10.59
CA ARG A 13 -0.85 -1.19 -11.61
C ARG A 13 -1.18 -2.66 -11.88
N ASP A 14 -0.16 -3.48 -12.09
CA ASP A 14 -0.35 -4.89 -12.42
C ASP A 14 -0.95 -5.66 -11.25
N PHE A 15 -0.58 -5.29 -10.02
CA PHE A 15 -1.14 -5.88 -8.81
C PHE A 15 -2.66 -5.72 -8.77
N PHE A 16 -3.16 -4.53 -9.06
CA PHE A 16 -4.60 -4.25 -9.01
C PHE A 16 -5.36 -4.71 -10.24
N GLN A 17 -4.76 -4.72 -11.42
CA GLN A 17 -5.45 -5.02 -12.68
C GLN A 17 -5.33 -6.46 -13.09
N ILE A 18 -4.28 -7.15 -12.69
CA ILE A 18 -3.98 -8.50 -13.14
C ILE A 18 -3.88 -9.48 -11.98
N TYR A 19 -2.99 -9.22 -11.03
CA TYR A 19 -2.68 -10.18 -9.98
C TYR A 19 -3.88 -10.48 -9.09
N LEU A 20 -4.48 -9.45 -8.50
CA LEU A 20 -5.61 -9.65 -7.58
C LEU A 20 -6.86 -10.17 -8.28
N PRO A 21 -7.33 -9.56 -9.40
CA PRO A 21 -8.58 -10.02 -10.00
C PRO A 21 -8.43 -11.30 -10.83
N LYS A 22 -7.32 -11.48 -11.53
CA LYS A 22 -7.17 -12.58 -12.48
C LYS A 22 -6.39 -13.77 -11.93
N GLN A 23 -5.34 -13.54 -11.17
CA GLN A 23 -4.50 -14.60 -10.63
C GLN A 23 -4.98 -15.07 -9.26
N LYS A 24 -5.40 -14.14 -8.39
CA LYS A 24 -5.95 -14.48 -7.09
C LYS A 24 -7.47 -14.67 -7.12
N CYS A 25 -8.11 -14.30 -8.22
CA CYS A 25 -9.55 -14.41 -8.40
C CYS A 25 -10.35 -13.70 -7.30
N TYR A 26 -9.84 -12.58 -6.81
CA TYR A 26 -10.54 -11.80 -5.80
C TYR A 26 -11.70 -11.04 -6.44
N SER A 27 -12.78 -10.86 -5.67
CA SER A 27 -13.94 -10.08 -6.12
C SER A 27 -13.55 -8.61 -6.29
N LYS A 28 -14.40 -7.86 -7.02
CA LYS A 28 -14.21 -6.43 -7.20
C LYS A 28 -14.14 -5.71 -5.85
N ASN A 29 -15.02 -6.08 -4.92
CA ASN A 29 -15.04 -5.45 -3.59
C ASN A 29 -13.74 -5.68 -2.82
N THR A 30 -13.17 -6.88 -2.90
CA THR A 30 -11.91 -7.19 -2.25
C THR A 30 -10.76 -6.42 -2.90
N VAL A 31 -10.72 -6.34 -4.23
CA VAL A 31 -9.70 -5.56 -4.94
C VAL A 31 -9.80 -4.08 -4.57
N ASP A 32 -11.01 -3.53 -4.51
CA ASP A 32 -11.22 -2.14 -4.14
C ASP A 32 -10.76 -1.86 -2.69
N SER A 33 -10.99 -2.82 -1.79
CA SER A 33 -10.53 -2.71 -0.40
C SER A 33 -9.01 -2.68 -0.31
N TYR A 34 -8.33 -3.51 -1.10
CA TYR A 34 -6.86 -3.51 -1.17
C TYR A 34 -6.35 -2.20 -1.74
N ARG A 35 -6.99 -1.71 -2.80
CA ARG A 35 -6.63 -0.43 -3.42
C ARG A 35 -6.77 0.71 -2.43
N TYR A 36 -7.84 0.72 -1.66
CA TYR A 36 -8.05 1.74 -0.64
C TYR A 36 -6.94 1.72 0.41
N ALA A 37 -6.54 0.52 0.86
CA ALA A 37 -5.48 0.39 1.84
C ALA A 37 -4.13 0.91 1.32
N ILE A 38 -3.80 0.60 0.07
CA ILE A 38 -2.56 1.08 -0.55
C ILE A 38 -2.60 2.59 -0.73
N ASN A 39 -3.75 3.14 -1.13
CA ASN A 39 -3.91 4.60 -1.25
C ASN A 39 -3.72 5.29 0.10
N LEU A 40 -4.21 4.69 1.19
CA LEU A 40 -3.99 5.23 2.54
C LEU A 40 -2.50 5.23 2.89
N PHE A 41 -1.77 4.19 2.51
CA PHE A 41 -0.33 4.15 2.74
C PHE A 41 0.39 5.25 1.95
N ILE A 42 -0.02 5.49 0.72
CA ILE A 42 0.52 6.58 -0.09
C ILE A 42 0.26 7.92 0.57
N ASP A 43 -0.97 8.14 1.09
CA ASP A 43 -1.33 9.35 1.82
C ASP A 43 -0.46 9.53 3.07
N TYR A 44 -0.26 8.46 3.83
CA TYR A 44 0.61 8.48 5.01
C TYR A 44 2.04 8.87 4.63
N MET A 45 2.58 8.26 3.58
CA MET A 45 3.94 8.56 3.15
C MET A 45 4.10 10.02 2.76
N GLN A 46 3.12 10.58 2.06
CA GLN A 46 3.15 11.98 1.67
C GLN A 46 3.02 12.90 2.88
N GLU A 47 2.12 12.59 3.80
CA GLU A 47 1.83 13.44 4.96
C GLU A 47 2.94 13.38 6.01
N LYS A 48 3.44 12.18 6.32
CA LYS A 48 4.36 11.98 7.46
C LYS A 48 5.81 11.76 7.07
N GLN A 49 6.06 11.27 5.87
CA GLN A 49 7.42 10.99 5.40
C GLN A 49 7.88 11.94 4.30
N SER A 50 7.02 12.84 3.87
CA SER A 50 7.28 13.78 2.77
C SER A 50 7.70 13.06 1.48
N VAL A 51 7.16 11.87 1.26
CA VAL A 51 7.43 11.05 0.07
C VAL A 51 6.15 10.96 -0.74
N THR A 52 6.18 11.48 -1.98
CA THR A 52 5.05 11.36 -2.90
C THR A 52 5.14 10.04 -3.67
N LEU A 53 4.06 9.66 -4.35
CA LEU A 53 4.09 8.45 -5.17
C LEU A 53 5.18 8.53 -6.24
N LEU A 54 5.41 9.71 -6.80
CA LEU A 54 6.44 9.89 -7.84
C LEU A 54 7.87 9.77 -7.28
N SER A 55 8.06 10.06 -6.00
CA SER A 55 9.38 9.99 -5.35
C SER A 55 9.57 8.73 -4.52
N MET A 56 8.55 7.86 -4.46
CA MET A 56 8.61 6.62 -3.67
C MET A 56 9.37 5.53 -4.39
N GLY A 57 10.20 4.79 -3.66
CA GLY A 57 10.87 3.60 -4.14
C GLY A 57 10.43 2.38 -3.33
N THR A 58 10.78 1.19 -3.81
CA THR A 58 10.45 -0.05 -3.10
C THR A 58 11.10 -0.10 -1.71
N ASP A 59 12.25 0.54 -1.54
CA ASP A 59 12.95 0.61 -0.26
C ASP A 59 12.21 1.47 0.79
N ASP A 60 11.27 2.30 0.35
CA ASP A 60 10.42 3.07 1.27
C ASP A 60 9.36 2.19 1.94
N ILE A 61 9.10 1.01 1.41
CA ILE A 61 8.18 0.04 2.00
C ILE A 61 9.02 -0.88 2.90
N ASN A 62 9.14 -0.50 4.18
CA ASN A 62 9.98 -1.20 5.13
C ASN A 62 9.28 -1.28 6.49
N ARG A 63 9.93 -1.96 7.44
CA ARG A 63 9.35 -2.17 8.76
C ARG A 63 8.98 -0.85 9.45
N ASP A 64 9.84 0.15 9.36
CA ASP A 64 9.63 1.42 10.06
C ASP A 64 8.46 2.20 9.48
N THR A 65 8.36 2.27 8.15
CA THR A 65 7.24 2.97 7.50
C THR A 65 5.93 2.24 7.72
N VAL A 66 5.95 0.90 7.71
CA VAL A 66 4.74 0.11 7.97
C VAL A 66 4.28 0.30 9.42
N SER A 67 5.20 0.29 10.38
CA SER A 67 4.87 0.53 11.80
C SER A 67 4.28 1.91 11.99
N GLY A 68 4.90 2.93 11.39
CA GLY A 68 4.40 4.30 11.47
C GLY A 68 3.03 4.43 10.82
N PHE A 69 2.79 3.73 9.73
CA PHE A 69 1.50 3.70 9.07
C PHE A 69 0.40 3.16 10.00
N LEU A 70 0.69 2.06 10.70
CA LEU A 70 -0.29 1.47 11.63
C LEU A 70 -0.61 2.42 12.78
N GLU A 71 0.40 3.11 13.32
CA GLU A 71 0.19 4.12 14.36
C GLU A 71 -0.67 5.27 13.84
N TRP A 72 -0.37 5.72 12.62
CA TRP A 72 -1.12 6.79 11.98
C TRP A 72 -2.59 6.41 11.77
N LEU A 73 -2.85 5.16 11.35
CA LEU A 73 -4.22 4.68 11.19
C LEU A 73 -4.98 4.69 12.51
N SER A 74 -4.32 4.26 13.58
CA SER A 74 -4.93 4.20 14.90
C SER A 74 -5.15 5.59 15.49
N ASP A 75 -4.13 6.43 15.45
CA ASP A 75 -4.14 7.72 16.14
C ASP A 75 -4.83 8.83 15.35
N SER A 76 -4.50 8.97 14.08
CA SER A 76 -5.00 10.06 13.24
C SER A 76 -6.30 9.72 12.53
N ARG A 77 -6.47 8.49 12.10
CA ARG A 77 -7.66 8.04 11.38
C ARG A 77 -8.66 7.33 12.27
N LYS A 78 -8.31 7.07 13.53
CA LYS A 78 -9.19 6.44 14.52
C LYS A 78 -9.70 5.07 14.08
N ASN A 79 -8.89 4.32 13.32
CA ASN A 79 -9.24 2.98 12.89
C ASN A 79 -9.18 2.00 14.06
N SER A 80 -10.13 1.06 14.09
CA SER A 80 -10.12 -0.01 15.08
C SER A 80 -8.96 -0.98 14.82
N PRO A 81 -8.56 -1.79 15.82
CA PRO A 81 -7.51 -2.80 15.60
C PRO A 81 -7.81 -3.74 14.45
N GLY A 82 -9.08 -4.15 14.29
CA GLY A 82 -9.46 -5.02 13.18
C GLY A 82 -9.28 -4.36 11.82
N THR A 83 -9.65 -3.08 11.72
CA THR A 83 -9.47 -2.33 10.48
C THR A 83 -7.98 -2.12 10.19
N CYS A 84 -7.18 -1.77 11.21
CA CYS A 84 -5.73 -1.64 11.04
C CYS A 84 -5.13 -2.96 10.53
N ASN A 85 -5.57 -4.09 11.05
CA ASN A 85 -5.09 -5.40 10.62
C ASN A 85 -5.43 -5.67 9.16
N GLN A 86 -6.64 -5.31 8.71
CA GLN A 86 -7.04 -5.46 7.30
C GLN A 86 -6.13 -4.64 6.39
N ARG A 87 -5.81 -3.40 6.77
CA ARG A 87 -4.92 -2.54 6.00
C ARG A 87 -3.50 -3.12 5.95
N LEU A 88 -3.04 -3.66 7.07
CA LEU A 88 -1.73 -4.31 7.14
C LEU A 88 -1.67 -5.54 6.22
N MET A 89 -2.72 -6.36 6.20
CA MET A 89 -2.78 -7.54 5.35
C MET A 89 -2.65 -7.17 3.87
N ALA A 90 -3.35 -6.11 3.45
CA ALA A 90 -3.27 -5.62 2.07
C ALA A 90 -1.84 -5.16 1.73
N LEU A 91 -1.22 -4.42 2.64
CA LEU A 91 0.14 -3.91 2.43
C LEU A 91 1.15 -5.06 2.37
N LYS A 92 1.01 -6.06 3.25
CA LYS A 92 1.86 -7.25 3.24
C LYS A 92 1.72 -8.03 1.94
N SER A 93 0.50 -8.15 1.44
CA SER A 93 0.24 -8.83 0.17
C SER A 93 0.97 -8.13 -0.98
N PHE A 94 0.91 -6.81 -1.01
CA PHE A 94 1.61 -6.04 -2.02
C PHE A 94 3.12 -6.16 -1.89
N ALA A 95 3.63 -6.07 -0.65
CA ALA A 95 5.08 -6.23 -0.40
C ALA A 95 5.56 -7.61 -0.84
N GLY A 96 4.79 -8.65 -0.56
CA GLY A 96 5.11 -10.00 -1.02
C GLY A 96 5.12 -10.11 -2.53
N TYR A 97 4.16 -9.46 -3.19
CA TYR A 97 4.12 -9.41 -4.66
C TYR A 97 5.38 -8.74 -5.24
N LEU A 98 5.88 -7.71 -4.56
CA LEU A 98 7.11 -7.03 -4.97
C LEU A 98 8.37 -7.85 -4.67
N GLY A 99 8.28 -8.90 -3.87
CA GLY A 99 9.42 -9.71 -3.48
C GLY A 99 10.15 -9.18 -2.25
N LEU A 100 9.49 -8.36 -1.47
CA LEU A 100 10.09 -7.78 -0.27
C LEU A 100 9.90 -8.68 0.96
#